data_8298ea84aa5d4c85e9002c8b2b7699b4
#
_entry.id   8298ea84aa5d4c85e9002c8b2b7699b4
#
_cell.length_a   1.000
_cell.length_b   1.000
_cell.length_c   1.000
_cell.angle_alpha   90.00
_cell.angle_beta   90.00
_cell.angle_gamma   90.00
#
_symmetry.space_group_name_H-M   'P 1'
#
loop_
_entity.id
_entity.type
_entity.pdbx_description
1 polymer ?
#
loop_
_entity_poly.entity_id
_entity_poly.type
_entity_poly.pdbx_seq_one_letter_code
_entity_poly.pdbx_strand_id
1 'polypeptide(L)'
;MRKAAKQGQVNLHYLEHNRQYITNPIWLLDKRLEQRTSFKEWNYDLNKCDLFITFDVTTYHAVMAAMAGCRVVVVPSEKYTSEQFHAQALMRNGIAYGFEELDYAQQTKHLLTSDVETLEQNNRMQAEQFHNIVTKHYL
;
A
#
# COMPACT_ATOMS: atom_id res chain seq x y z
N MET A 1 -21.32 15.38 -2.24
CA MET A 1 -20.41 16.51 -2.13
C MET A 1 -20.00 16.85 -0.70
N ARG A 2 -20.93 16.90 0.26
CA ARG A 2 -20.59 17.22 1.66
C ARG A 2 -19.69 16.18 2.32
N LYS A 3 -19.88 14.89 2.04
CA LYS A 3 -19.03 13.82 2.60
C LYS A 3 -17.60 13.89 2.08
N ALA A 4 -17.42 14.17 0.80
CA ALA A 4 -16.08 14.27 0.19
C ALA A 4 -15.33 15.50 0.72
N ALA A 5 -16.01 16.64 0.90
CA ALA A 5 -15.41 17.85 1.44
C ALA A 5 -14.99 17.66 2.91
N LYS A 6 -15.84 17.01 3.73
CA LYS A 6 -15.50 16.67 5.12
C LYS A 6 -14.31 15.73 5.19
N GLN A 7 -14.27 14.71 4.34
CA GLN A 7 -13.16 13.75 4.31
C GLN A 7 -11.85 14.45 3.92
N GLY A 8 -11.89 15.36 2.93
CA GLY A 8 -10.73 16.14 2.53
C GLY A 8 -10.19 17.00 3.67
N GLN A 9 -11.06 17.62 4.45
CA GLN A 9 -10.66 18.42 5.62
C GLN A 9 -10.05 17.55 6.71
N VAL A 10 -10.62 16.40 6.99
CA VAL A 10 -10.09 15.44 7.97
C VAL A 10 -8.69 14.97 7.55
N ASN A 11 -8.51 14.66 6.26
CA ASN A 11 -7.23 14.21 5.72
C ASN A 11 -6.15 15.29 5.82
N LEU A 12 -6.50 16.55 5.50
CA LEU A 12 -5.57 17.68 5.64
C LEU A 12 -5.20 17.92 7.09
N HIS A 13 -6.17 17.85 8.00
CA HIS A 13 -5.92 18.00 9.42
C HIS A 13 -4.99 16.90 9.94
N TYR A 14 -5.19 15.66 9.51
CA TYR A 14 -4.32 14.54 9.87
C TYR A 14 -2.89 14.78 9.42
N LEU A 15 -2.69 15.22 8.18
CA LEU A 15 -1.35 15.49 7.64
C LEU A 15 -0.68 16.65 8.38
N GLU A 16 -1.41 17.72 8.68
CA GLU A 16 -0.89 18.85 9.44
C GLU A 16 -0.50 18.45 10.86
N HIS A 17 -1.32 17.62 11.51
CA HIS A 17 -1.05 17.15 12.87
C HIS A 17 0.19 16.25 12.94
N ASN A 18 0.52 15.57 11.84
CA ASN A 18 1.67 14.67 11.75
C ASN A 18 2.81 15.26 10.91
N ARG A 19 2.87 16.57 10.80
CA ARG A 19 3.83 17.30 9.99
C ARG A 19 5.29 16.97 10.30
N GLN A 20 5.59 16.65 11.56
CA GLN A 20 6.94 16.30 11.99
C GLN A 20 7.50 15.07 11.30
N TYR A 21 6.66 14.18 10.79
CA TYR A 21 7.07 12.99 10.07
C TYR A 21 7.33 13.27 8.59
N ILE A 22 6.82 14.40 8.06
CA ILE A 22 6.95 14.79 6.65
C ILE A 22 8.06 15.82 6.56
N THR A 23 9.29 15.39 6.83
CA THR A 23 10.45 16.29 6.91
C THR A 23 11.24 16.37 5.62
N ASN A 24 11.11 15.39 4.74
CA ASN A 24 11.78 15.35 3.46
C ASN A 24 10.88 15.93 2.38
N PRO A 25 11.39 16.84 1.50
CA PRO A 25 10.59 17.34 0.40
C PRO A 25 10.18 16.29 -0.62
N ILE A 26 10.83 15.12 -0.63
CA ILE A 26 10.51 14.03 -1.53
C ILE A 26 9.48 13.11 -0.90
N TRP A 27 8.22 13.51 -0.97
CA TRP A 27 7.07 12.70 -0.56
C TRP A 27 6.07 12.66 -1.70
N LEU A 28 5.26 11.61 -1.73
CA LEU A 28 4.34 11.36 -2.83
C LEU A 28 2.98 10.93 -2.28
N LEU A 29 1.92 11.57 -2.76
CA LEU A 29 0.56 11.14 -2.50
C LEU A 29 0.12 10.13 -3.57
N ASP A 30 -0.61 9.12 -3.17
CA ASP A 30 -1.17 8.10 -4.06
C ASP A 30 -1.94 8.71 -5.24
N LYS A 31 -2.69 9.77 -4.96
CA LYS A 31 -3.47 10.47 -5.97
C LYS A 31 -2.60 11.00 -7.12
N ARG A 32 -1.33 11.31 -6.86
CA ARG A 32 -0.40 11.74 -7.89
C ARG A 32 -0.01 10.59 -8.81
N LEU A 33 0.11 9.37 -8.28
CA LEU A 33 0.39 8.18 -9.07
C LEU A 33 -0.75 7.86 -10.03
N GLU A 34 -2.00 8.10 -9.63
CA GLU A 34 -3.16 7.86 -10.49
C GLU A 34 -3.12 8.67 -11.79
N GLN A 35 -2.41 9.78 -11.80
CA GLN A 35 -2.24 10.61 -12.98
C GLN A 35 -1.19 10.09 -13.95
N ARG A 36 -0.41 9.09 -13.53
CA ARG A 36 0.62 8.50 -14.38
C ARG A 36 0.01 7.46 -15.32
N THR A 37 0.48 7.47 -16.56
CA THR A 37 -0.08 6.62 -17.61
C THR A 37 0.80 5.42 -17.94
N SER A 38 2.04 5.36 -17.42
CA SER A 38 2.95 4.27 -17.70
C SER A 38 3.60 3.73 -16.44
N PHE A 39 3.92 2.45 -16.46
CA PHE A 39 4.66 1.77 -15.40
C PHE A 39 6.04 2.37 -15.18
N LYS A 40 6.68 2.83 -16.26
CA LYS A 40 7.98 3.48 -16.21
C LYS A 40 7.95 4.78 -15.40
N GLU A 41 6.89 5.58 -15.58
CA GLU A 41 6.70 6.81 -14.80
C GLU A 41 6.46 6.52 -13.33
N TRP A 42 5.68 5.49 -13.02
CA TRP A 42 5.46 5.03 -11.65
C TRP A 42 6.77 4.63 -10.97
N ASN A 43 7.57 3.81 -11.64
CA ASN A 43 8.86 3.38 -11.11
C ASN A 43 9.80 4.56 -10.86
N TYR A 44 9.82 5.52 -11.78
CA TYR A 44 10.63 6.72 -11.62
C TYR A 44 10.25 7.50 -10.36
N ASP A 45 8.95 7.74 -10.19
CA ASP A 45 8.44 8.47 -9.02
C ASP A 45 8.71 7.71 -7.72
N LEU A 46 8.42 6.41 -7.70
CA LEU A 46 8.60 5.59 -6.51
C LEU A 46 10.05 5.43 -6.10
N ASN A 47 10.97 5.34 -7.06
CA ASN A 47 12.39 5.22 -6.77
C ASN A 47 12.99 6.49 -6.19
N LYS A 48 12.38 7.63 -6.43
CA LYS A 48 12.79 8.92 -5.86
C LYS A 48 12.08 9.27 -4.58
N CYS A 49 10.97 8.62 -4.30
CA CYS A 49 10.14 8.92 -3.15
C CYS A 49 10.72 8.30 -1.88
N ASP A 50 10.84 9.09 -0.84
CA ASP A 50 11.19 8.60 0.49
C ASP A 50 9.95 8.20 1.30
N LEU A 51 8.89 8.98 1.16
CA LEU A 51 7.65 8.79 1.91
C LEU A 51 6.45 8.78 0.96
N PHE A 52 5.72 7.67 0.95
CA PHE A 52 4.49 7.53 0.19
C PHE A 52 3.30 7.55 1.14
N ILE A 53 2.33 8.41 0.86
CA ILE A 53 1.13 8.58 1.68
C ILE A 53 -0.11 8.28 0.85
N THR A 54 -0.97 7.41 1.35
CA THR A 54 -2.24 7.10 0.71
C THR A 54 -3.39 7.15 1.71
N PHE A 55 -4.57 7.53 1.23
CA PHE A 55 -5.80 7.52 1.99
C PHE A 55 -6.65 6.28 1.70
N ASP A 56 -6.21 5.45 0.77
CA ASP A 56 -6.91 4.24 0.38
C ASP A 56 -6.36 3.05 1.16
N VAL A 57 -7.20 2.44 1.99
CA VAL A 57 -6.83 1.31 2.85
C VAL A 57 -6.72 -0.02 2.09
N THR A 58 -7.04 -0.03 0.80
CA THR A 58 -7.05 -1.26 -0.01
C THR A 58 -6.14 -1.16 -1.24
N THR A 59 -5.39 -0.08 -1.40
CA THR A 59 -4.62 0.16 -2.62
C THR A 59 -3.37 -0.72 -2.72
N TYR A 60 -3.19 -1.31 -3.88
CA TYR A 60 -1.97 -2.03 -4.22
C TYR A 60 -0.76 -1.10 -4.40
N HIS A 61 -0.99 0.18 -4.63
CA HIS A 61 0.08 1.18 -4.75
C HIS A 61 0.95 1.24 -3.49
N ALA A 62 0.35 1.05 -2.31
CA ALA A 62 1.09 1.01 -1.05
C ALA A 62 2.13 -0.13 -1.04
N VAL A 63 1.74 -1.31 -1.53
CA VAL A 63 2.64 -2.47 -1.63
C VAL A 63 3.77 -2.19 -2.61
N MET A 64 3.45 -1.63 -3.78
CA MET A 64 4.45 -1.27 -4.80
C MET A 64 5.45 -0.26 -4.25
N ALA A 65 4.97 0.76 -3.55
CA ALA A 65 5.81 1.79 -2.96
C ALA A 65 6.75 1.21 -1.90
N ALA A 66 6.23 0.34 -1.04
CA ALA A 66 7.04 -0.32 -0.02
C ALA A 66 8.13 -1.20 -0.63
N MET A 67 7.80 -1.95 -1.68
CA MET A 67 8.77 -2.79 -2.40
C MET A 67 9.82 -1.95 -3.14
N ALA A 68 9.48 -0.75 -3.58
CA ALA A 68 10.42 0.18 -4.22
C ALA A 68 11.36 0.86 -3.21
N GLY A 69 11.15 0.66 -1.93
CA GLY A 69 12.02 1.20 -0.88
C GLY A 69 11.46 2.42 -0.15
N CYS A 70 10.25 2.88 -0.48
CA CYS A 70 9.62 4.00 0.21
C CYS A 70 9.17 3.62 1.61
N ARG A 71 9.18 4.61 2.51
CA ARG A 71 8.37 4.50 3.73
C ARG A 71 6.93 4.73 3.33
N VAL A 72 6.02 3.89 3.78
CA VAL A 72 4.61 3.93 3.36
C VAL A 72 3.73 4.15 4.57
N VAL A 73 2.86 5.14 4.47
CA VAL A 73 1.83 5.42 5.47
C VAL A 73 0.46 5.40 4.80
N VAL A 74 -0.41 4.56 5.33
CA VAL A 74 -1.83 4.59 5.01
C VAL A 74 -2.51 5.42 6.09
N VAL A 75 -3.22 6.46 5.69
CA VAL A 75 -3.93 7.33 6.63
C VAL A 75 -5.11 6.54 7.20
N PRO A 76 -5.23 6.44 8.54
CA PRO A 76 -6.29 5.65 9.15
C PRO A 76 -7.69 6.11 8.74
N SER A 77 -8.53 5.13 8.47
CA SER A 77 -9.95 5.32 8.16
C SER A 77 -10.80 4.92 9.34
N GLU A 78 -11.94 5.58 9.55
CA GLU A 78 -12.90 5.20 10.57
C GLU A 78 -13.46 3.79 10.37
N LYS A 79 -13.39 3.27 9.14
CA LYS A 79 -13.93 1.95 8.77
C LYS A 79 -13.04 0.78 9.20
N TYR A 80 -11.75 1.05 9.48
CA TYR A 80 -10.78 -0.01 9.78
C TYR A 80 -10.00 0.33 11.03
N THR A 81 -9.92 -0.63 11.95
CA THR A 81 -8.93 -0.60 13.03
C THR A 81 -7.57 -1.02 12.47
N SER A 82 -6.50 -0.78 13.23
CA SER A 82 -5.17 -1.25 12.86
C SER A 82 -5.15 -2.77 12.65
N GLU A 83 -5.81 -3.52 13.53
CA GLU A 83 -5.89 -4.98 13.42
C GLU A 83 -6.59 -5.41 12.12
N GLN A 84 -7.70 -4.76 11.80
CA GLN A 84 -8.45 -5.07 10.58
C GLN A 84 -7.64 -4.73 9.33
N PHE A 85 -6.92 -3.61 9.35
CA PHE A 85 -6.06 -3.22 8.25
C PHE A 85 -4.96 -4.25 8.02
N HIS A 86 -4.23 -4.63 9.06
CA HIS A 86 -3.12 -5.58 8.95
C HIS A 86 -3.57 -7.03 8.72
N ALA A 87 -4.85 -7.33 8.88
CA ALA A 87 -5.40 -8.64 8.53
C ALA A 87 -5.58 -8.83 7.03
N GLN A 88 -5.58 -7.74 6.26
CA GLN A 88 -5.67 -7.83 4.81
C GLN A 88 -4.39 -8.42 4.20
N ALA A 89 -4.54 -9.17 3.10
CA ALA A 89 -3.40 -9.74 2.38
C ALA A 89 -2.44 -8.62 1.94
N LEU A 90 -1.15 -8.82 2.14
CA LEU A 90 -0.06 -7.89 1.80
C LEU A 90 -0.02 -6.60 2.61
N MET A 91 -0.93 -6.40 3.58
CA MET A 91 -0.93 -5.22 4.44
C MET A 91 -0.35 -5.51 5.83
N ARG A 92 0.09 -6.75 6.07
CA ARG A 92 0.61 -7.16 7.38
C ARG A 92 1.96 -6.56 7.72
N ASN A 93 2.86 -6.46 6.74
CA ASN A 93 4.25 -6.09 6.96
C ASN A 93 4.68 -4.98 6.00
N GLY A 94 5.58 -4.12 6.46
CA GLY A 94 6.22 -3.13 5.62
C GLY A 94 5.39 -1.87 5.33
N ILE A 95 4.19 -1.76 5.90
CA ILE A 95 3.26 -0.68 5.66
C ILE A 95 2.73 -0.18 7.00
N ALA A 96 2.79 1.14 7.22
CA ALA A 96 2.29 1.77 8.44
C ALA A 96 0.83 2.18 8.28
N TYR A 97 0.00 1.79 9.20
CA TYR A 97 -1.37 2.31 9.33
C TYR A 97 -1.35 3.45 10.34
N GLY A 98 -1.08 4.64 9.83
CA GLY A 98 -0.81 5.81 10.64
C GLY A 98 0.69 6.06 10.81
N PHE A 99 1.06 7.32 11.04
CA PHE A 99 2.48 7.70 11.19
C PHE A 99 3.14 7.07 12.42
N GLU A 100 2.37 6.78 13.45
CA GLU A 100 2.87 6.14 14.67
C GLU A 100 3.37 4.71 14.44
N GLU A 101 3.01 4.09 13.32
CA GLU A 101 3.46 2.74 12.97
C GLU A 101 4.67 2.69 12.04
N LEU A 102 5.30 3.84 11.75
CA LEU A 102 6.45 3.87 10.84
C LEU A 102 7.60 2.95 11.28
N ASP A 103 7.89 2.89 12.57
CA ASP A 103 8.93 2.00 13.08
C ASP A 103 8.59 0.53 12.85
N TYR A 104 7.34 0.16 13.11
CA TYR A 104 6.85 -1.19 12.82
C TYR A 104 7.01 -1.53 11.34
N ALA A 105 6.61 -0.62 10.47
CA ALA A 105 6.72 -0.83 9.03
C ALA A 105 8.17 -1.03 8.59
N GLN A 106 9.11 -0.27 9.14
CA GLN A 106 10.53 -0.42 8.82
C GLN A 106 11.09 -1.74 9.32
N GLN A 107 10.71 -2.15 10.52
CA GLN A 107 11.18 -3.41 11.12
C GLN A 107 10.66 -4.64 10.37
N THR A 108 9.49 -4.54 9.76
CA THR A 108 8.84 -5.68 9.07
C THR A 108 8.93 -5.64 7.56
N LYS A 109 9.58 -4.63 6.99
CA LYS A 109 9.65 -4.42 5.55
C LYS A 109 10.26 -5.59 4.80
N HIS A 110 11.27 -6.22 5.36
CA HIS A 110 11.92 -7.39 4.77
C HIS A 110 10.95 -8.58 4.63
N LEU A 111 9.91 -8.65 5.46
CA LEU A 111 8.90 -9.71 5.40
C LEU A 111 7.89 -9.50 4.28
N LEU A 112 7.72 -8.26 3.83
CA LEU A 112 6.77 -7.95 2.75
C LEU A 112 7.14 -8.65 1.45
N THR A 113 8.41 -8.67 1.08
CA THR A 113 8.87 -9.37 -0.13
C THR A 113 8.52 -10.85 -0.07
N SER A 114 8.74 -11.46 1.09
CA SER A 114 8.38 -12.86 1.32
C SER A 114 6.86 -13.09 1.23
N ASP A 115 6.07 -12.17 1.77
CA ASP A 115 4.60 -12.24 1.69
C ASP A 115 4.13 -12.17 0.23
N VAL A 116 4.71 -11.30 -0.58
CA VAL A 116 4.38 -11.17 -2.02
C VAL A 116 4.73 -12.45 -2.76
N GLU A 117 5.92 -13.01 -2.53
CA GLU A 117 6.36 -14.25 -3.17
C GLU A 117 5.43 -15.41 -2.82
N THR A 118 5.03 -15.51 -1.55
CA THR A 118 4.11 -16.56 -1.09
C THR A 118 2.76 -16.43 -1.79
N LEU A 119 2.23 -15.22 -1.90
CA LEU A 119 0.96 -14.99 -2.59
C LEU A 119 1.04 -15.36 -4.07
N GLU A 120 2.12 -15.00 -4.75
CA GLU A 120 2.34 -15.35 -6.15
C GLU A 120 2.41 -16.86 -6.36
N GLN A 121 3.13 -17.55 -5.48
CA GLN A 121 3.23 -19.03 -5.55
C GLN A 121 1.86 -19.68 -5.34
N ASN A 122 1.08 -19.20 -4.37
CA ASN A 122 -0.26 -19.73 -4.12
C ASN A 122 -1.18 -19.51 -5.31
N ASN A 123 -1.10 -18.34 -5.94
CA ASN A 123 -1.89 -18.02 -7.13
C ASN A 123 -1.52 -18.92 -8.31
N ARG A 124 -0.22 -19.20 -8.51
CA ARG A 124 0.23 -20.13 -9.55
C ARG A 124 -0.28 -21.54 -9.31
N MET A 125 -0.17 -22.02 -8.07
CA MET A 125 -0.65 -23.37 -7.72
C MET A 125 -2.15 -23.49 -7.97
N GLN A 126 -2.93 -22.48 -7.61
CA GLN A 126 -4.36 -22.47 -7.85
C GLN A 126 -4.68 -22.46 -9.35
N ALA A 127 -3.94 -21.66 -10.13
CA ALA A 127 -4.11 -21.61 -11.59
C ALA A 127 -3.77 -22.94 -12.23
N GLU A 128 -2.68 -23.60 -11.80
CA GLU A 128 -2.30 -24.92 -12.30
C GLU A 128 -3.32 -25.99 -11.96
N GLN A 129 -3.83 -25.99 -10.71
CA GLN A 129 -4.87 -26.92 -10.29
C GLN A 129 -6.15 -26.73 -11.12
N PHE A 130 -6.55 -25.49 -11.35
CA PHE A 130 -7.71 -25.18 -12.18
C PHE A 130 -7.51 -25.67 -13.63
N HIS A 131 -6.33 -25.40 -14.20
CA HIS A 131 -5.96 -25.86 -15.54
C HIS A 131 -6.02 -27.37 -15.64
N ASN A 132 -5.47 -28.09 -14.66
CA ASN A 132 -5.47 -29.56 -14.62
C ASN A 132 -6.89 -30.12 -14.54
N ILE A 133 -7.74 -29.51 -13.73
CA ILE A 133 -9.15 -29.91 -13.62
C ILE A 133 -9.88 -29.74 -14.95
N VAL A 134 -9.71 -28.59 -15.59
CA VAL A 134 -10.35 -28.32 -16.89
C VAL A 134 -9.85 -29.31 -17.94
N THR A 135 -8.55 -29.52 -18.04
CA THR A 135 -7.94 -30.44 -19.00
C THR A 135 -8.43 -31.87 -18.81
N LYS A 136 -8.49 -32.33 -17.55
CA LYS A 136 -8.90 -33.69 -17.22
C LYS A 136 -10.38 -33.95 -17.51
N HIS A 137 -11.25 -32.99 -17.29
CA HIS A 137 -12.70 -33.20 -17.36
C HIS A 137 -13.35 -32.70 -18.64
N TYR A 138 -12.72 -31.79 -19.38
CA TYR A 138 -13.34 -31.12 -20.52
C TYR A 138 -12.53 -31.21 -21.82
N LEU A 139 -11.32 -31.64 -21.76
CA LEU A 139 -10.45 -31.86 -22.90
C LEU A 139 -10.03 -33.32 -22.96
#